data_3bab36fdaaf2ed14f2a158d54122c8bc
#
_entry.id   3bab36fdaaf2ed14f2a158d54122c8bc
#
_cell.length_a   1.000
_cell.length_b   1.000
_cell.length_c   1.000
_cell.angle_alpha   90.00
_cell.angle_beta   90.00
_cell.angle_gamma   90.00
#
_symmetry.space_group_name_H-M   'P 1'
#
loop_
_entity.id
_entity.type
_entity.pdbx_description
1 polymer ?
#
loop_
_entity_poly.entity_id
_entity_poly.type
_entity_poly.pdbx_seq_one_letter_code
_entity_poly.pdbx_strand_id
1 'polypeptide(L)'
;MKQLLLSKLPALFAALAAEQKLYIPADDAAGQANFTLWREGLQLTKKLNTVRSAKDLFFPQVENLVGFRVTGKQLDLVETRDPAEPFVLFGVRACDARSFEILDRVFLSEPQDTYYAARRAHGTVVTLACTRPEETCFCPAFGIDPAAPQGDISCWIEDETLFWQANTEKGAALTANLPMPVSYTHLRAHETVLDL
;
A
#
# COMPACT_ATOMS: atom_id res chain seq x y z
N MET A 1 10.53 -16.25 0.82
CA MET A 1 9.76 -15.52 1.86
C MET A 1 10.73 -14.99 2.90
N LYS A 2 10.47 -13.81 3.49
CA LYS A 2 11.23 -13.25 4.61
C LYS A 2 10.32 -13.14 5.84
N GLN A 3 10.90 -12.96 7.03
CA GLN A 3 10.14 -12.80 8.27
C GLN A 3 10.78 -11.75 9.17
N LEU A 4 9.97 -11.14 10.04
CA LEU A 4 10.39 -10.10 10.96
C LEU A 4 9.50 -10.10 12.20
N LEU A 5 10.06 -10.00 13.41
CA LEU A 5 9.26 -9.78 14.60
C LEU A 5 8.58 -8.41 14.56
N LEU A 6 7.32 -8.33 14.99
CA LEU A 6 6.57 -7.06 15.01
C LEU A 6 7.24 -5.96 15.83
N SER A 7 8.00 -6.34 16.86
CA SER A 7 8.83 -5.39 17.63
C SER A 7 9.90 -4.68 16.79
N LYS A 8 10.24 -5.20 15.61
CA LYS A 8 11.19 -4.63 14.66
C LYS A 8 10.52 -3.85 13.51
N LEU A 9 9.19 -3.77 13.47
CA LEU A 9 8.47 -2.98 12.46
C LEU A 9 8.95 -1.52 12.36
N PRO A 10 9.20 -0.80 13.46
CA PRO A 10 9.72 0.57 13.37
C PRO A 10 11.05 0.65 12.59
N ALA A 11 11.94 -0.33 12.77
CA ALA A 11 13.20 -0.37 12.04
C ALA A 11 13.00 -0.69 10.55
N LEU A 12 12.05 -1.56 10.21
CA LEU A 12 11.65 -1.82 8.83
C LEU A 12 11.08 -0.55 8.17
N PHE A 13 10.18 0.15 8.86
CA PHE A 13 9.59 1.38 8.34
C PHE A 13 10.62 2.50 8.18
N ALA A 14 11.56 2.62 9.11
CA ALA A 14 12.67 3.56 8.99
C ALA A 14 13.55 3.26 7.76
N ALA A 15 13.87 1.98 7.52
CA ALA A 15 14.64 1.57 6.36
C ALA A 15 13.91 1.88 5.03
N LEU A 16 12.59 1.60 4.96
CA LEU A 16 11.78 1.94 3.79
C LEU A 16 11.68 3.45 3.58
N ALA A 17 11.46 4.21 4.65
CA ALA A 17 11.29 5.66 4.60
C ALA A 17 12.60 6.43 4.30
N ALA A 18 13.75 5.79 4.48
CA ALA A 18 15.04 6.38 4.13
C ALA A 18 15.25 6.51 2.61
N GLU A 19 14.63 5.65 1.82
CA GLU A 19 14.80 5.63 0.37
C GLU A 19 13.64 6.27 -0.40
N GLN A 20 12.41 6.19 0.15
CA GLN A 20 11.21 6.66 -0.54
C GLN A 20 10.06 6.98 0.45
N LYS A 21 9.05 7.70 -0.01
CA LYS A 21 7.87 8.00 0.83
C LYS A 21 7.18 6.70 1.24
N LEU A 22 6.96 6.51 2.55
CA LEU A 22 6.25 5.37 3.09
C LEU A 22 4.91 5.82 3.67
N TYR A 23 3.82 5.23 3.21
CA TYR A 23 2.48 5.42 3.78
C TYR A 23 2.03 4.17 4.50
N ILE A 24 1.54 4.34 5.73
CA ILE A 24 0.99 3.26 6.55
C ILE A 24 -0.40 3.63 7.07
N PRO A 25 -1.27 2.68 7.36
CA PRO A 25 -2.51 2.95 8.07
C PRO A 25 -2.19 3.23 9.55
N ALA A 26 -2.50 4.42 10.02
CA ALA A 26 -2.25 4.88 11.38
C ALA A 26 -3.45 5.64 11.94
N ASP A 27 -3.60 5.64 13.26
CA ASP A 27 -4.66 6.39 13.93
C ASP A 27 -4.29 7.88 14.03
N ASP A 28 -5.24 8.75 13.69
CA ASP A 28 -5.13 10.18 13.89
C ASP A 28 -5.48 10.60 15.34
N ALA A 29 -5.45 11.90 15.62
CA ALA A 29 -5.77 12.45 16.93
C ALA A 29 -7.23 12.20 17.37
N ALA A 30 -8.14 11.96 16.43
CA ALA A 30 -9.52 11.59 16.69
C ALA A 30 -9.71 10.07 16.81
N GLY A 31 -8.63 9.32 16.72
CA GLY A 31 -8.66 7.86 16.75
C GLY A 31 -9.19 7.23 15.47
N GLN A 32 -9.18 7.93 14.32
CA GLN A 32 -9.59 7.38 13.04
C GLN A 32 -8.37 6.85 12.29
N ALA A 33 -8.47 5.64 11.75
CA ALA A 33 -7.39 5.04 10.97
C ALA A 33 -7.41 5.58 9.53
N ASN A 34 -6.29 6.10 9.07
CA ASN A 34 -6.10 6.58 7.70
C ASN A 34 -4.68 6.29 7.21
N PHE A 35 -4.50 6.18 5.90
CA PHE A 35 -3.16 6.11 5.32
C PHE A 35 -2.45 7.45 5.49
N THR A 36 -1.33 7.44 6.19
CA THR A 36 -0.57 8.63 6.58
C THR A 36 0.89 8.43 6.22
N LEU A 37 1.56 9.49 5.78
CA LEU A 37 3.00 9.48 5.57
C LEU A 37 3.71 9.13 6.88
N TRP A 38 4.49 8.06 6.84
CA TRP A 38 5.19 7.58 8.03
C TRP A 38 6.25 8.59 8.50
N ARG A 39 6.36 8.70 9.80
CA ARG A 39 7.40 9.43 10.52
C ARG A 39 7.78 8.65 11.77
N GLU A 40 8.96 8.90 12.27
CA GLU A 40 9.43 8.25 13.50
C GLU A 40 8.41 8.37 14.64
N GLY A 41 8.17 7.27 15.33
CA GLY A 41 7.17 7.17 16.41
C GLY A 41 5.74 6.85 15.94
N LEU A 42 5.42 6.96 14.65
CA LEU A 42 4.10 6.59 14.14
C LEU A 42 3.97 5.05 14.09
N GLN A 43 2.89 4.55 14.69
CA GLN A 43 2.62 3.12 14.78
C GLN A 43 1.52 2.68 13.79
N LEU A 44 1.62 1.43 13.35
CA LEU A 44 0.57 0.79 12.57
C LEU A 44 -0.71 0.69 13.40
N THR A 45 -1.85 1.08 12.81
CA THR A 45 -3.16 0.93 13.47
C THR A 45 -3.49 -0.55 13.70
N LYS A 46 -4.23 -0.82 14.78
CA LYS A 46 -4.81 -2.15 15.06
C LYS A 46 -6.18 -2.35 14.40
N LYS A 47 -6.73 -1.30 13.79
CA LYS A 47 -8.02 -1.36 13.10
C LYS A 47 -7.87 -2.07 11.76
N LEU A 48 -8.89 -2.84 11.40
CA LEU A 48 -8.90 -3.55 10.13
C LEU A 48 -9.07 -2.59 8.96
N ASN A 49 -10.04 -1.69 9.07
CA ASN A 49 -10.42 -0.77 8.01
C ASN A 49 -9.96 0.67 8.29
N THR A 50 -9.61 1.37 7.24
CA THR A 50 -9.36 2.81 7.26
C THR A 50 -10.61 3.57 6.86
N VAL A 51 -10.76 4.81 7.34
CA VAL A 51 -11.91 5.68 6.98
C VAL A 51 -11.84 6.07 5.51
N ARG A 52 -10.63 6.34 5.01
CA ARG A 52 -10.38 6.62 3.60
C ARG A 52 -9.61 5.46 2.98
N SER A 53 -10.00 5.08 1.76
CA SER A 53 -9.33 4.01 1.04
C SER A 53 -7.92 4.40 0.62
N ALA A 54 -7.04 3.41 0.53
CA ALA A 54 -5.70 3.51 -0.04
C ALA A 54 -5.68 4.05 -1.49
N LYS A 55 -6.81 3.98 -2.21
CA LYS A 55 -6.97 4.50 -3.58
C LYS A 55 -6.64 5.97 -3.72
N ASP A 56 -6.85 6.77 -2.68
CA ASP A 56 -6.58 8.21 -2.68
C ASP A 56 -5.14 8.55 -3.05
N LEU A 57 -4.18 7.63 -2.84
CA LEU A 57 -2.78 7.83 -3.20
C LEU A 57 -2.52 7.63 -4.70
N PHE A 58 -3.34 6.85 -5.39
CA PHE A 58 -3.25 6.67 -6.84
C PHE A 58 -4.25 7.52 -7.60
N PHE A 59 -5.43 7.74 -7.02
CA PHE A 59 -6.52 8.51 -7.62
C PHE A 59 -7.06 9.52 -6.59
N PRO A 60 -6.36 10.63 -6.38
CA PRO A 60 -6.75 11.66 -5.41
C PRO A 60 -8.02 12.37 -5.85
N GLN A 61 -8.78 12.88 -4.87
CA GLN A 61 -10.02 13.64 -5.15
C GLN A 61 -9.76 14.98 -5.86
N VAL A 62 -8.57 15.54 -5.67
CA VAL A 62 -8.15 16.81 -6.28
C VAL A 62 -6.73 16.66 -6.79
N GLU A 63 -6.50 17.15 -7.99
CA GLU A 63 -5.20 17.10 -8.65
C GLU A 63 -4.89 18.41 -9.35
N ASN A 64 -3.66 18.90 -9.20
CA ASN A 64 -3.16 20.03 -9.94
C ASN A 64 -2.75 19.58 -11.34
N LEU A 65 -3.43 20.06 -12.38
CA LEU A 65 -3.11 19.72 -13.76
C LEU A 65 -2.01 20.61 -14.35
N VAL A 66 -2.00 21.89 -13.95
CA VAL A 66 -1.04 22.88 -14.44
C VAL A 66 -0.67 23.83 -13.33
N GLY A 67 0.62 24.07 -13.14
CA GLY A 67 1.16 25.17 -12.38
C GLY A 67 1.55 26.33 -13.27
N PHE A 68 1.60 27.54 -12.75
CA PHE A 68 2.14 28.68 -13.46
C PHE A 68 2.92 29.59 -12.53
N ARG A 69 3.95 30.24 -13.11
CA ARG A 69 4.75 31.25 -12.44
C ARG A 69 4.68 32.53 -13.22
N VAL A 70 4.40 33.64 -12.55
CA VAL A 70 4.38 34.97 -13.15
C VAL A 70 5.61 35.75 -12.64
N THR A 71 6.43 36.25 -13.59
CA THR A 71 7.59 37.08 -13.28
C THR A 71 7.49 38.34 -14.14
N GLY A 72 7.02 39.44 -13.54
CA GLY A 72 6.72 40.67 -14.27
C GLY A 72 5.58 40.47 -15.28
N LYS A 73 5.89 40.56 -16.58
CA LYS A 73 4.93 40.31 -17.69
C LYS A 73 5.07 38.91 -18.32
N GLN A 74 5.97 38.12 -17.82
CA GLN A 74 6.24 36.77 -18.34
C GLN A 74 5.42 35.75 -17.56
N LEU A 75 4.77 34.82 -18.28
CA LEU A 75 4.05 33.67 -17.77
C LEU A 75 4.75 32.40 -18.17
N ASP A 76 5.25 31.64 -17.20
CA ASP A 76 5.84 30.35 -17.43
C ASP A 76 4.88 29.26 -16.95
N LEU A 77 4.58 28.27 -17.80
CA LEU A 77 3.82 27.09 -17.44
C LEU A 77 4.74 26.06 -16.82
N VAL A 78 4.30 25.46 -15.73
CA VAL A 78 5.06 24.46 -14.99
C VAL A 78 4.29 23.14 -15.03
N GLU A 79 4.95 22.07 -15.45
CA GLU A 79 4.43 20.71 -15.34
C GLU A 79 4.31 20.34 -13.86
N THR A 80 3.11 19.90 -13.46
CA THR A 80 2.81 19.56 -12.06
C THR A 80 2.86 18.07 -11.77
N ARG A 81 2.94 17.24 -12.82
CA ARG A 81 3.23 15.82 -12.61
C ARG A 81 4.61 15.68 -12.01
N ASP A 82 4.68 15.04 -10.86
CA ASP A 82 5.97 14.60 -10.32
C ASP A 82 6.21 13.16 -10.78
N PRO A 83 6.98 12.98 -11.87
CA PRO A 83 7.18 11.65 -12.45
C PRO A 83 8.12 10.79 -11.62
N ALA A 84 8.76 11.34 -10.61
CA ALA A 84 9.98 10.74 -10.09
C ALA A 84 9.95 10.35 -8.62
N GLU A 85 8.87 10.55 -7.90
CA GLU A 85 8.84 10.18 -6.48
C GLU A 85 8.24 8.79 -6.24
N PRO A 86 9.08 7.75 -6.10
CA PRO A 86 8.60 6.44 -5.71
C PRO A 86 8.05 6.48 -4.28
N PHE A 87 7.02 5.68 -4.04
CA PHE A 87 6.44 5.54 -2.71
C PHE A 87 6.03 4.09 -2.42
N VAL A 88 6.02 3.75 -1.15
CA VAL A 88 5.51 2.47 -0.65
C VAL A 88 4.19 2.70 0.07
N LEU A 89 3.21 1.89 -0.24
CA LEU A 89 1.92 1.85 0.41
C LEU A 89 1.81 0.53 1.18
N PHE A 90 2.09 0.58 2.49
CA PHE A 90 2.08 -0.60 3.35
C PHE A 90 0.74 -0.82 4.04
N GLY A 91 0.32 -2.07 4.13
CA GLY A 91 -0.87 -2.46 4.92
C GLY A 91 -2.19 -2.38 4.15
N VAL A 92 -2.13 -2.38 2.82
CA VAL A 92 -3.32 -2.41 1.95
C VAL A 92 -4.06 -3.74 2.13
N ARG A 93 -5.37 -3.68 2.31
CA ARG A 93 -6.19 -4.89 2.42
C ARG A 93 -6.51 -5.48 1.05
N ALA A 94 -6.83 -6.77 0.99
CA ALA A 94 -7.12 -7.47 -0.26
C ALA A 94 -8.24 -6.81 -1.09
N CYS A 95 -9.28 -6.28 -0.42
CA CYS A 95 -10.36 -5.55 -1.08
C CYS A 95 -9.90 -4.25 -1.73
N ASP A 96 -9.03 -3.48 -1.08
CA ASP A 96 -8.44 -2.27 -1.65
C ASP A 96 -7.47 -2.61 -2.79
N ALA A 97 -6.65 -3.65 -2.64
CA ALA A 97 -5.76 -4.12 -3.72
C ALA A 97 -6.56 -4.51 -4.97
N ARG A 98 -7.66 -5.23 -4.80
CA ARG A 98 -8.57 -5.56 -5.90
C ARG A 98 -9.15 -4.33 -6.59
N SER A 99 -9.41 -3.27 -5.83
CA SER A 99 -9.92 -2.02 -6.41
C SER A 99 -8.92 -1.32 -7.33
N PHE A 100 -7.61 -1.49 -7.11
CA PHE A 100 -6.58 -0.96 -8.01
C PHE A 100 -6.64 -1.63 -9.38
N GLU A 101 -6.89 -2.94 -9.44
CA GLU A 101 -7.06 -3.62 -10.73
C GLU A 101 -8.27 -3.10 -11.52
N ILE A 102 -9.33 -2.69 -10.81
CA ILE A 102 -10.50 -2.08 -11.45
C ILE A 102 -10.15 -0.69 -11.99
N LEU A 103 -9.44 0.13 -11.21
CA LEU A 103 -8.97 1.44 -11.66
C LEU A 103 -7.98 1.31 -12.83
N ASP A 104 -7.08 0.33 -12.78
CA ASP A 104 -6.13 0.04 -13.86
C ASP A 104 -6.86 -0.24 -15.19
N ARG A 105 -7.94 -1.01 -15.17
CA ARG A 105 -8.76 -1.29 -16.37
C ARG A 105 -9.40 -0.04 -16.96
N VAL A 106 -9.72 0.94 -16.14
CA VAL A 106 -10.35 2.19 -16.59
C VAL A 106 -9.30 3.19 -17.05
N PHE A 107 -8.28 3.44 -16.22
CA PHE A 107 -7.37 4.57 -16.41
C PHE A 107 -6.10 4.23 -17.19
N LEU A 108 -5.75 2.95 -17.33
CA LEU A 108 -4.63 2.50 -18.16
C LEU A 108 -5.05 2.04 -19.55
N SER A 109 -6.37 1.99 -19.86
CA SER A 109 -6.87 1.77 -21.23
C SER A 109 -6.73 3.02 -22.09
N GLU A 110 -6.73 2.84 -23.43
CA GLU A 110 -6.66 3.97 -24.36
C GLU A 110 -7.99 4.75 -24.45
N PRO A 111 -7.95 6.09 -24.36
CA PRO A 111 -6.79 6.96 -24.08
C PRO A 111 -6.37 6.90 -22.61
N GLN A 112 -5.10 6.61 -22.37
CA GLN A 112 -4.55 6.42 -21.02
C GLN A 112 -4.54 7.71 -20.20
N ASP A 113 -4.97 7.65 -18.94
CA ASP A 113 -4.76 8.72 -17.96
C ASP A 113 -3.29 8.74 -17.50
N THR A 114 -2.55 9.72 -18.01
CA THR A 114 -1.11 9.82 -17.75
C THR A 114 -0.75 10.15 -16.30
N TYR A 115 -1.64 10.83 -15.56
CA TYR A 115 -1.42 11.13 -14.13
C TYR A 115 -1.60 9.88 -13.28
N TYR A 116 -2.67 9.13 -13.51
CA TYR A 116 -2.88 7.84 -12.85
C TYR A 116 -1.76 6.86 -13.18
N ALA A 117 -1.39 6.73 -14.45
CA ALA A 117 -0.33 5.85 -14.91
C ALA A 117 1.01 6.16 -14.24
N ALA A 118 1.39 7.43 -14.13
CA ALA A 118 2.60 7.86 -13.46
C ALA A 118 2.61 7.40 -11.99
N ARG A 119 1.52 7.61 -11.24
CA ARG A 119 1.43 7.16 -9.83
C ARG A 119 1.47 5.65 -9.71
N ARG A 120 0.76 4.92 -10.60
CA ARG A 120 0.78 3.44 -10.59
C ARG A 120 2.17 2.88 -10.87
N ALA A 121 2.93 3.52 -11.75
CA ALA A 121 4.30 3.13 -12.05
C ALA A 121 5.23 3.31 -10.83
N HIS A 122 5.06 4.38 -10.05
CA HIS A 122 5.93 4.71 -8.93
C HIS A 122 5.50 4.12 -7.59
N GLY A 123 4.23 3.81 -7.40
CA GLY A 123 3.73 3.21 -6.15
C GLY A 123 4.03 1.72 -6.04
N THR A 124 4.60 1.27 -4.92
CA THR A 124 4.76 -0.14 -4.57
C THR A 124 3.73 -0.52 -3.52
N VAL A 125 2.90 -1.51 -3.81
CA VAL A 125 1.78 -1.94 -2.96
C VAL A 125 2.21 -3.12 -2.10
N VAL A 126 2.26 -2.92 -0.80
CA VAL A 126 2.49 -3.95 0.21
C VAL A 126 1.16 -4.28 0.88
N THR A 127 0.61 -5.42 0.55
CA THR A 127 -0.68 -5.86 1.11
C THR A 127 -0.50 -6.56 2.44
N LEU A 128 -1.52 -6.47 3.28
CA LEU A 128 -1.56 -7.15 4.58
C LEU A 128 -2.85 -7.98 4.68
N ALA A 129 -2.68 -9.28 4.86
CA ALA A 129 -3.78 -10.23 5.01
C ALA A 129 -4.69 -9.87 6.19
N CYS A 130 -5.97 -10.21 6.05
CA CYS A 130 -6.94 -10.07 7.13
C CYS A 130 -7.04 -11.41 7.88
N THR A 131 -6.96 -11.35 9.21
CA THR A 131 -7.09 -12.52 10.08
C THR A 131 -8.53 -12.72 10.60
N ARG A 132 -9.35 -11.68 10.50
CA ARG A 132 -10.76 -11.69 10.91
C ARG A 132 -11.56 -10.71 10.07
N PRO A 133 -12.84 -10.97 9.79
CA PRO A 133 -13.74 -9.99 9.15
C PRO A 133 -14.26 -8.98 10.18
N GLU A 134 -14.78 -7.85 9.68
CA GLU A 134 -15.69 -6.95 10.39
C GLU A 134 -17.10 -7.07 9.78
N GLU A 135 -18.11 -6.52 10.46
CA GLU A 135 -19.52 -6.62 10.05
C GLU A 135 -19.81 -6.12 8.62
N THR A 136 -19.00 -5.18 8.14
CA THR A 136 -19.13 -4.59 6.80
C THR A 136 -18.31 -5.31 5.73
N CYS A 137 -17.60 -6.37 6.09
CA CYS A 137 -16.75 -7.11 5.14
C CYS A 137 -17.60 -8.05 4.28
N PHE A 138 -17.36 -7.99 2.96
CA PHE A 138 -18.05 -8.83 1.97
C PHE A 138 -17.10 -9.34 0.86
N CYS A 139 -15.84 -9.52 1.18
CA CYS A 139 -14.82 -10.00 0.23
C CYS A 139 -15.22 -11.25 -0.57
N PRO A 140 -15.85 -12.29 0.05
CA PRO A 140 -16.25 -13.50 -0.69
C PRO A 140 -17.25 -13.22 -1.80
N ALA A 141 -18.16 -12.23 -1.64
CA ALA A 141 -19.12 -11.84 -2.66
C ALA A 141 -18.49 -11.33 -3.96
N PHE A 142 -17.22 -10.88 -3.88
CA PHE A 142 -16.42 -10.42 -5.01
C PHE A 142 -15.31 -11.41 -5.42
N GLY A 143 -15.31 -12.61 -4.88
CA GLY A 143 -14.28 -13.61 -5.13
C GLY A 143 -12.90 -13.17 -4.64
N ILE A 144 -12.84 -12.39 -3.57
CA ILE A 144 -11.61 -11.90 -2.95
C ILE A 144 -11.27 -12.79 -1.76
N ASP A 145 -10.07 -13.38 -1.78
CA ASP A 145 -9.54 -14.08 -0.62
C ASP A 145 -8.81 -13.07 0.30
N PRO A 146 -9.36 -12.75 1.48
CA PRO A 146 -8.73 -11.82 2.40
C PRO A 146 -7.46 -12.37 3.05
N ALA A 147 -7.24 -13.69 3.04
CA ALA A 147 -6.06 -14.34 3.58
C ALA A 147 -4.90 -14.43 2.57
N ALA A 148 -5.20 -14.28 1.26
CA ALA A 148 -4.21 -14.30 0.19
C ALA A 148 -4.23 -12.99 -0.64
N PRO A 149 -3.92 -11.84 -0.02
CA PRO A 149 -4.01 -10.54 -0.68
C PRO A 149 -2.99 -10.44 -1.81
N GLN A 150 -3.41 -9.87 -2.95
CA GLN A 150 -2.56 -9.65 -4.10
C GLN A 150 -1.96 -8.25 -4.06
N GLY A 151 -0.65 -8.13 -4.32
CA GLY A 151 0.09 -6.86 -4.35
C GLY A 151 1.50 -7.11 -4.87
N ASP A 152 2.33 -6.06 -4.93
CA ASP A 152 3.77 -6.24 -5.24
C ASP A 152 4.44 -7.08 -4.16
N ILE A 153 3.96 -6.95 -2.93
CA ILE A 153 4.38 -7.73 -1.78
C ILE A 153 3.14 -8.12 -0.99
N SER A 154 3.08 -9.37 -0.56
CA SER A 154 2.05 -9.86 0.36
C SER A 154 2.63 -10.11 1.74
N CYS A 155 1.90 -9.67 2.77
CA CYS A 155 2.28 -9.81 4.17
C CYS A 155 1.20 -10.51 4.98
N TRP A 156 1.65 -11.26 5.98
CA TRP A 156 0.81 -11.93 7.00
C TRP A 156 1.39 -11.65 8.38
N ILE A 157 0.54 -11.56 9.37
CA ILE A 157 0.95 -11.46 10.77
C ILE A 157 0.44 -12.69 11.51
N GLU A 158 1.35 -13.46 12.08
CA GLU A 158 1.07 -14.64 12.90
C GLU A 158 2.04 -14.66 14.07
N ASP A 159 1.56 -14.90 15.28
CA ASP A 159 2.36 -15.01 16.49
C ASP A 159 3.43 -13.92 16.66
N GLU A 160 3.04 -12.65 16.53
CA GLU A 160 3.93 -11.49 16.59
C GLU A 160 5.04 -11.45 15.52
N THR A 161 4.90 -12.25 14.47
CA THR A 161 5.83 -12.29 13.34
C THR A 161 5.13 -11.79 12.07
N LEU A 162 5.77 -10.86 11.39
CA LEU A 162 5.41 -10.45 10.04
C LEU A 162 6.11 -11.37 9.04
N PHE A 163 5.33 -12.02 8.20
CA PHE A 163 5.80 -12.74 7.01
C PHE A 163 5.67 -11.83 5.79
N TRP A 164 6.64 -11.91 4.89
CA TRP A 164 6.79 -11.01 3.76
C TRP A 164 7.19 -11.79 2.51
N GLN A 165 6.40 -11.67 1.46
CA GLN A 165 6.62 -12.34 0.19
C GLN A 165 6.54 -11.34 -0.96
N ALA A 166 7.62 -11.17 -1.70
CA ALA A 166 7.62 -10.41 -2.94
C ALA A 166 6.97 -11.24 -4.06
N ASN A 167 6.05 -10.60 -4.80
CA ASN A 167 5.29 -11.24 -5.87
C ASN A 167 5.64 -10.68 -7.26
N THR A 168 6.20 -9.47 -7.31
CA THR A 168 6.59 -8.78 -8.55
C THR A 168 8.06 -8.41 -8.53
N GLU A 169 8.62 -8.06 -9.67
CA GLU A 169 9.99 -7.52 -9.76
C GLU A 169 10.16 -6.26 -8.91
N LYS A 170 9.14 -5.37 -8.88
CA LYS A 170 9.12 -4.17 -8.06
C LYS A 170 9.18 -4.54 -6.57
N GLY A 171 8.38 -5.52 -6.14
CA GLY A 171 8.41 -6.04 -4.78
C GLY A 171 9.73 -6.71 -4.43
N ALA A 172 10.34 -7.44 -5.35
CA ALA A 172 11.64 -8.07 -5.16
C ALA A 172 12.77 -7.02 -5.02
N ALA A 173 12.77 -5.99 -5.86
CA ALA A 173 13.74 -4.89 -5.79
C ALA A 173 13.65 -4.15 -4.45
N LEU A 174 12.42 -3.80 -4.00
CA LEU A 174 12.21 -3.18 -2.69
C LEU A 174 12.71 -4.08 -1.54
N THR A 175 12.50 -5.39 -1.66
CA THR A 175 12.84 -6.37 -0.62
C THR A 175 14.34 -6.64 -0.52
N ALA A 176 15.12 -6.43 -1.59
CA ALA A 176 16.53 -6.80 -1.66
C ALA A 176 17.39 -6.14 -0.58
N ASN A 177 17.12 -4.87 -0.28
CA ASN A 177 17.91 -4.04 0.62
C ASN A 177 17.35 -4.02 2.07
N LEU A 178 16.24 -4.72 2.33
CA LEU A 178 15.63 -4.69 3.67
C LEU A 178 16.35 -5.60 4.66
N PRO A 179 16.50 -5.17 5.92
CA PRO A 179 17.17 -5.93 6.97
C PRO A 179 16.27 -7.05 7.52
N MET A 180 15.84 -7.95 6.65
CA MET A 180 14.95 -9.05 7.00
C MET A 180 15.60 -10.40 6.72
N PRO A 181 15.65 -11.31 7.70
CA PRO A 181 16.16 -12.66 7.49
C PRO A 181 15.24 -13.48 6.56
N VAL A 182 15.82 -14.42 5.85
CA VAL A 182 15.08 -15.38 5.02
C VAL A 182 14.36 -16.38 5.94
N SER A 183 13.08 -16.61 5.70
CA SER A 183 12.31 -17.68 6.34
C SER A 183 12.18 -18.87 5.40
N TYR A 184 12.48 -20.05 5.91
CA TYR A 184 12.24 -21.32 5.23
C TYR A 184 10.90 -21.96 5.64
N THR A 185 10.13 -21.32 6.52
CA THR A 185 8.83 -21.82 6.96
C THR A 185 7.81 -21.62 5.83
N HIS A 186 7.21 -22.69 5.37
CA HIS A 186 6.01 -22.61 4.53
C HIS A 186 4.85 -22.25 5.45
N LEU A 187 4.21 -21.09 5.19
CA LEU A 187 2.92 -20.80 5.80
C LEU A 187 1.95 -21.91 5.34
N ARG A 188 1.43 -22.68 6.28
CA ARG A 188 0.28 -23.50 6.00
C ARG A 188 -0.86 -22.54 5.69
N ALA A 189 -1.47 -22.67 4.52
CA ALA A 189 -2.72 -22.01 4.23
C ALA A 189 -3.67 -22.37 5.39
N HIS A 190 -4.10 -21.40 6.17
CA HIS A 190 -5.19 -21.62 7.09
C HIS A 190 -6.41 -21.95 6.22
N GLU A 191 -6.77 -23.22 6.18
CA GLU A 191 -8.10 -23.61 5.78
C GLU A 191 -9.04 -22.98 6.80
N THR A 192 -9.56 -21.82 6.48
CA THR A 192 -10.71 -21.27 7.18
C THR A 192 -11.89 -22.17 6.82
N VAL A 193 -12.09 -23.20 7.61
CA VAL A 193 -13.36 -23.91 7.66
C VAL A 193 -14.39 -22.89 8.15
N LEU A 194 -15.06 -22.24 7.21
CA LEU A 194 -16.31 -21.56 7.45
C LEU A 194 -17.37 -22.66 7.50
N ASP A 195 -17.49 -23.29 8.66
CA ASP A 195 -18.71 -24.02 8.97
C ASP A 195 -19.84 -22.99 9.13
N LEU A 196 -20.77 -23.03 8.17
CA LEU A 196 -22.07 -22.36 8.20
C LEU A 196 -22.99 -23.02 9.23
#